data_360985cc812067ac4e02130377d644dd
#
_entry.id   360985cc812067ac4e02130377d644dd
#
_cell.length_a   1.000
_cell.length_b   1.000
_cell.length_c   1.000
_cell.angle_alpha   90.00
_cell.angle_beta   90.00
_cell.angle_gamma   90.00
#
_symmetry.space_group_name_H-M   'P 1'
#
loop_
_entity.id
_entity.type
_entity.pdbx_description
1 polymer ?
#
loop_
_entity_poly.entity_id
_entity_poly.type
_entity_poly.pdbx_seq_one_letter_code
_entity_poly.pdbx_strand_id
1 'polypeptide(L)'
;MSTDIRAFTTPSTELLAYGEPTHLEPAFGRIRNELFAELAAGGYRSIALEIDRVAAFAVDDFVRHGTGTLDKVMTEGFSHTFGALDTNRRLVAWMREYNEHRPAEDRLACHGFDAPLETMNAPSPRTYLEHARDYLGVDLDLSGDDEQWHRTEAILDPAQSPGNTPEAHRLRAVADDLLAQLHARAPELIATTSRAEWYLARTYLGAGIALLRYHRQSAERIDEATRISRMCGIRDVAMAQNLIEIREIEAGRGPTLVFSQNRHLQRNRSHMFFGGMDIEWFSAGALVAETLGERYTFVAGSLGRSDAIGLGEPAPDTYEAALQQRVAGWGLVSRVEPARVRTDPTPEQGYFPLDQAIVDTADAILHVTG
;
A
#
# COMPACT_ATOMS: atom_id res chain seq x y z
N MET A 1 11.99 -26.25 3.26
CA MET A 1 11.89 -24.97 3.95
C MET A 1 13.03 -24.08 3.50
N SER A 2 12.79 -22.83 3.29
CA SER A 2 13.79 -21.82 2.92
C SER A 2 13.58 -20.58 3.80
N THR A 3 14.62 -19.82 4.05
CA THR A 3 14.54 -18.44 4.52
C THR A 3 14.84 -17.46 3.38
N ASP A 4 15.26 -17.96 2.22
CA ASP A 4 15.54 -17.16 1.04
C ASP A 4 14.27 -16.94 0.19
N ILE A 5 13.73 -15.73 0.25
CA ILE A 5 12.53 -15.34 -0.50
C ILE A 5 12.74 -15.38 -2.01
N ARG A 6 13.99 -15.27 -2.48
CA ARG A 6 14.34 -15.33 -3.91
C ARG A 6 14.06 -16.70 -4.53
N ALA A 7 13.98 -17.76 -3.71
CA ALA A 7 13.60 -19.08 -4.19
C ALA A 7 12.16 -19.15 -4.77
N PHE A 8 11.35 -18.11 -4.51
CA PHE A 8 9.96 -17.97 -4.97
C PHE A 8 9.78 -16.90 -6.03
N THR A 9 10.85 -16.25 -6.44
CA THR A 9 10.82 -15.28 -7.54
C THR A 9 11.31 -15.92 -8.83
N THR A 10 10.93 -15.30 -9.96
CA THR A 10 11.42 -15.66 -11.30
C THR A 10 12.26 -14.49 -11.85
N PRO A 11 13.05 -14.69 -12.92
CA PRO A 11 13.75 -13.59 -13.58
C PRO A 11 12.80 -12.51 -14.14
N SER A 12 11.53 -12.83 -14.31
CA SER A 12 10.49 -11.89 -14.76
C SER A 12 9.80 -11.15 -13.61
N THR A 13 10.04 -11.51 -12.34
CA THR A 13 9.41 -10.85 -11.19
C THR A 13 9.79 -9.36 -11.16
N GLU A 14 8.79 -8.49 -11.23
CA GLU A 14 8.93 -7.03 -11.14
C GLU A 14 8.43 -6.49 -9.80
N LEU A 15 7.36 -7.09 -9.26
CA LEU A 15 6.83 -6.80 -7.92
C LEU A 15 6.87 -8.08 -7.09
N LEU A 16 7.63 -8.06 -6.00
CA LEU A 16 7.64 -9.09 -4.98
C LEU A 16 6.81 -8.58 -3.79
N ALA A 17 5.59 -9.03 -3.68
CA ALA A 17 4.67 -8.66 -2.61
C ALA A 17 4.86 -9.61 -1.42
N TYR A 18 5.22 -9.04 -0.28
CA TYR A 18 5.30 -9.70 1.01
C TYR A 18 4.20 -9.14 1.91
N GLY A 19 3.23 -9.98 2.23
CA GLY A 19 2.08 -9.64 3.04
C GLY A 19 2.30 -9.93 4.53
N GLU A 20 1.64 -9.15 5.40
CA GLU A 20 1.53 -9.45 6.82
C GLU A 20 0.08 -9.72 7.21
N PRO A 21 -0.20 -10.62 8.18
CA PRO A 21 -1.56 -10.93 8.61
C PRO A 21 -2.12 -9.92 9.62
N THR A 22 -1.26 -9.08 10.18
CA THR A 22 -1.60 -8.00 11.13
C THR A 22 -0.48 -6.96 11.14
N HIS A 23 -0.82 -5.68 11.24
CA HIS A 23 0.16 -4.59 11.42
C HIS A 23 0.75 -4.52 12.83
N LEU A 24 0.15 -5.25 13.78
CA LEU A 24 0.46 -5.13 15.21
C LEU A 24 1.55 -6.11 15.68
N GLU A 25 2.05 -7.00 14.79
CA GLU A 25 3.15 -7.91 15.11
C GLU A 25 4.49 -7.42 14.54
N PRO A 26 5.40 -6.89 15.36
CA PRO A 26 6.66 -6.30 14.90
C PRO A 26 7.60 -7.28 14.17
N ALA A 27 7.41 -8.59 14.31
CA ALA A 27 8.24 -9.59 13.67
C ALA A 27 8.21 -9.46 12.14
N PHE A 28 7.02 -9.19 11.54
CA PHE A 28 6.90 -9.02 10.09
C PHE A 28 7.72 -7.84 9.57
N GLY A 29 7.69 -6.70 10.27
CA GLY A 29 8.50 -5.54 9.93
C GLY A 29 10.01 -5.77 10.09
N ARG A 30 10.44 -6.57 11.11
CA ARG A 30 11.86 -6.96 11.27
C ARG A 30 12.31 -7.86 10.12
N ILE A 31 11.54 -8.91 9.82
CA ILE A 31 11.83 -9.84 8.73
C ILE A 31 11.83 -9.10 7.38
N ARG A 32 10.88 -8.17 7.13
CA ARG A 32 10.88 -7.32 5.95
C ARG A 32 12.20 -6.56 5.79
N ASN A 33 12.73 -5.98 6.86
CA ASN A 33 13.97 -5.22 6.81
C ASN A 33 15.17 -6.13 6.47
N GLU A 34 15.24 -7.31 7.06
CA GLU A 34 16.27 -8.32 6.77
C GLU A 34 16.19 -8.78 5.31
N LEU A 35 14.99 -9.16 4.85
CA LEU A 35 14.75 -9.59 3.48
C LEU A 35 15.05 -8.47 2.47
N PHE A 36 14.70 -7.21 2.77
CA PHE A 36 14.97 -6.12 1.85
C PHE A 36 16.49 -5.83 1.75
N ALA A 37 17.25 -5.98 2.83
CA ALA A 37 18.70 -5.86 2.77
C ALA A 37 19.35 -6.94 1.87
N GLU A 38 18.88 -8.20 1.96
CA GLU A 38 19.32 -9.28 1.10
C GLU A 38 18.90 -9.06 -0.37
N LEU A 39 17.66 -8.62 -0.60
CA LEU A 39 17.14 -8.31 -1.93
C LEU A 39 17.90 -7.14 -2.57
N ALA A 40 18.26 -6.11 -1.80
CA ALA A 40 19.04 -4.97 -2.28
C ALA A 40 20.44 -5.40 -2.75
N ALA A 41 21.08 -6.35 -2.04
CA ALA A 41 22.31 -6.97 -2.49
C ALA A 41 22.12 -7.80 -3.79
N GLY A 42 20.91 -8.31 -4.02
CA GLY A 42 20.49 -9.06 -5.21
C GLY A 42 19.95 -8.21 -6.37
N GLY A 43 19.99 -6.87 -6.28
CA GLY A 43 19.59 -5.99 -7.39
C GLY A 43 18.23 -5.30 -7.25
N TYR A 44 17.49 -5.53 -6.17
CA TYR A 44 16.30 -4.72 -5.85
C TYR A 44 16.75 -3.30 -5.50
N ARG A 45 16.02 -2.30 -5.99
CA ARG A 45 16.36 -0.89 -5.77
C ARG A 45 15.26 -0.07 -5.14
N SER A 46 14.11 -0.69 -4.87
CA SER A 46 12.99 0.02 -4.25
C SER A 46 12.15 -0.87 -3.36
N ILE A 47 11.51 -0.22 -2.38
CA ILE A 47 10.47 -0.78 -1.55
C ILE A 47 9.23 0.10 -1.62
N ALA A 48 8.04 -0.50 -1.69
CA ALA A 48 6.75 0.17 -1.59
C ALA A 48 6.03 -0.29 -0.33
N LEU A 49 5.60 0.67 0.50
CA LEU A 49 4.93 0.45 1.78
C LEU A 49 3.46 0.89 1.69
N GLU A 50 2.61 0.29 2.52
CA GLU A 50 1.20 0.70 2.72
C GLU A 50 1.13 2.03 3.48
N ILE A 51 1.57 3.08 2.85
CA ILE A 51 1.50 4.46 3.35
C ILE A 51 1.08 5.39 2.22
N ASP A 52 0.59 6.57 2.58
CA ASP A 52 0.21 7.62 1.63
C ASP A 52 1.32 7.86 0.59
N ARG A 53 0.94 7.71 -0.67
CA ARG A 53 1.82 7.86 -1.83
C ARG A 53 2.50 9.22 -1.90
N VAL A 54 1.79 10.29 -1.53
CA VAL A 54 2.31 11.67 -1.58
C VAL A 54 3.16 11.96 -0.36
N ALA A 55 2.71 11.60 0.84
CA ALA A 55 3.48 11.77 2.06
C ALA A 55 4.84 11.04 1.98
N ALA A 56 4.88 9.87 1.34
CA ALA A 56 6.09 9.08 1.17
C ALA A 56 7.21 9.79 0.37
N PHE A 57 6.92 10.84 -0.39
CA PHE A 57 7.99 11.63 -1.03
C PHE A 57 8.96 12.24 -0.02
N ALA A 58 8.49 12.64 1.16
CA ALA A 58 9.37 13.13 2.21
C ALA A 58 10.33 12.03 2.71
N VAL A 59 9.86 10.78 2.76
CA VAL A 59 10.69 9.62 3.12
C VAL A 59 11.72 9.34 2.02
N ASP A 60 11.31 9.33 0.76
CA ASP A 60 12.20 9.07 -0.38
C ASP A 60 13.28 10.15 -0.51
N ASP A 61 12.94 11.43 -0.35
CA ASP A 61 13.88 12.55 -0.35
C ASP A 61 14.91 12.42 0.78
N PHE A 62 14.48 12.05 1.98
CA PHE A 62 15.42 11.78 3.07
C PHE A 62 16.33 10.59 2.75
N VAL A 63 15.76 9.49 2.31
CA VAL A 63 16.51 8.27 2.00
C VAL A 63 17.51 8.50 0.87
N ARG A 64 17.12 9.18 -0.21
CA ARG A 64 17.97 9.38 -1.39
C ARG A 64 18.92 10.56 -1.28
N HIS A 65 18.48 11.64 -0.67
CA HIS A 65 19.18 12.94 -0.70
C HIS A 65 19.60 13.45 0.67
N GLY A 66 19.06 12.89 1.76
CA GLY A 66 19.30 13.36 3.13
C GLY A 66 18.56 14.65 3.46
N THR A 67 17.48 14.92 2.74
CA THR A 67 16.65 16.11 2.98
C THR A 67 15.82 15.95 4.25
N GLY A 68 15.93 16.88 5.18
CA GLY A 68 15.21 16.84 6.45
C GLY A 68 15.92 16.02 7.54
N THR A 69 15.15 15.57 8.54
CA THR A 69 15.63 14.75 9.65
C THR A 69 14.82 13.48 9.76
N LEU A 70 15.40 12.41 10.30
CA LEU A 70 14.69 11.15 10.49
C LEU A 70 13.40 11.33 11.31
N ASP A 71 13.42 12.12 12.38
CA ASP A 71 12.23 12.36 13.22
C ASP A 71 11.11 13.04 12.43
N LYS A 72 11.46 14.04 11.60
CA LYS A 72 10.49 14.76 10.77
C LYS A 72 9.85 13.82 9.74
N VAL A 73 10.64 13.04 9.00
CA VAL A 73 10.09 12.16 7.96
C VAL A 73 9.27 11.00 8.53
N MET A 74 9.61 10.52 9.74
CA MET A 74 8.78 9.52 10.43
C MET A 74 7.42 10.10 10.85
N THR A 75 7.33 11.39 11.13
CA THR A 75 6.07 12.05 11.51
C THR A 75 5.23 12.45 10.31
N GLU A 76 5.85 12.96 9.24
CA GLU A 76 5.15 13.58 8.11
C GLU A 76 5.02 12.64 6.90
N GLY A 77 5.90 11.65 6.76
CA GLY A 77 5.97 10.78 5.60
C GLY A 77 5.22 9.45 5.73
N PHE A 78 4.61 9.19 6.89
CA PHE A 78 3.88 7.96 7.17
C PHE A 78 2.43 8.24 7.56
N SER A 79 1.48 7.64 6.85
CA SER A 79 0.07 7.57 7.24
C SER A 79 -0.18 6.43 8.25
N HIS A 80 -1.42 6.30 8.71
CA HIS A 80 -1.89 5.22 9.59
C HIS A 80 -1.11 5.06 10.90
N THR A 81 -0.47 6.13 11.38
CA THR A 81 0.44 6.09 12.55
C THR A 81 1.66 5.16 12.39
N PHE A 82 1.93 4.64 11.20
CA PHE A 82 3.04 3.70 10.95
C PHE A 82 4.43 4.33 11.13
N GLY A 83 4.53 5.67 11.19
CA GLY A 83 5.76 6.36 11.56
C GLY A 83 6.21 6.12 13.00
N ALA A 84 5.30 5.71 13.89
CA ALA A 84 5.62 5.33 15.26
C ALA A 84 6.25 3.92 15.39
N LEU A 85 6.21 3.10 14.33
CA LEU A 85 6.76 1.76 14.35
C LEU A 85 8.30 1.79 14.27
N ASP A 86 8.97 1.24 15.27
CA ASP A 86 10.44 1.16 15.33
C ASP A 86 11.02 0.42 14.12
N THR A 87 10.32 -0.58 13.58
CA THR A 87 10.74 -1.31 12.38
C THR A 87 10.79 -0.42 11.15
N ASN A 88 9.86 0.53 11.00
CA ASN A 88 9.86 1.50 9.89
C ASN A 88 10.99 2.52 10.09
N ARG A 89 11.19 3.01 11.32
CA ARG A 89 12.30 3.91 11.64
C ARG A 89 13.66 3.28 11.31
N ARG A 90 13.85 2.02 11.68
CA ARG A 90 15.09 1.28 11.35
C ARG A 90 15.26 1.08 9.85
N LEU A 91 14.19 0.78 9.12
CA LEU A 91 14.24 0.67 7.67
C LEU A 91 14.73 1.98 7.02
N VAL A 92 14.09 3.09 7.36
CA VAL A 92 14.42 4.41 6.78
C VAL A 92 15.85 4.83 7.12
N ALA A 93 16.28 4.64 8.36
CA ALA A 93 17.65 4.94 8.79
C ALA A 93 18.68 4.08 8.03
N TRP A 94 18.44 2.78 7.91
CA TRP A 94 19.32 1.86 7.16
C TRP A 94 19.35 2.21 5.66
N MET A 95 18.23 2.52 5.03
CA MET A 95 18.20 2.92 3.62
C MET A 95 18.98 4.21 3.39
N ARG A 96 18.91 5.17 4.31
CA ARG A 96 19.70 6.40 4.26
C ARG A 96 21.19 6.11 4.31
N GLU A 97 21.63 5.30 5.28
CA GLU A 97 23.03 4.88 5.42
C GLU A 97 23.50 4.10 4.19
N TYR A 98 22.68 3.17 3.68
CA TYR A 98 22.99 2.43 2.45
C TYR A 98 23.26 3.36 1.27
N ASN A 99 22.50 4.45 1.14
CA ASN A 99 22.56 5.38 0.00
C ASN A 99 23.70 6.41 0.11
N GLU A 100 24.28 6.63 1.29
CA GLU A 100 25.16 7.77 1.57
C GLU A 100 26.37 7.87 0.63
N HIS A 101 26.93 6.74 0.24
CA HIS A 101 28.12 6.69 -0.61
C HIS A 101 27.88 6.04 -1.98
N ARG A 102 26.58 5.93 -2.39
CA ARG A 102 26.22 5.30 -3.66
C ARG A 102 25.87 6.32 -4.73
N PRO A 103 26.22 6.05 -6.01
CA PRO A 103 25.77 6.86 -7.12
C PRO A 103 24.22 6.79 -7.23
N ALA A 104 23.64 7.80 -7.86
CA ALA A 104 22.18 7.98 -7.88
C ALA A 104 21.39 6.78 -8.44
N GLU A 105 21.94 6.11 -9.45
CA GLU A 105 21.37 4.92 -10.10
C GLU A 105 21.28 3.70 -9.18
N ASP A 106 22.20 3.59 -8.20
CA ASP A 106 22.28 2.47 -7.26
C ASP A 106 21.57 2.72 -5.93
N ARG A 107 21.08 3.95 -5.72
CA ARG A 107 20.39 4.31 -4.48
C ARG A 107 19.05 3.58 -4.36
N LEU A 108 18.74 3.15 -3.15
CA LEU A 108 17.43 2.63 -2.80
C LEU A 108 16.38 3.76 -2.80
N ALA A 109 15.18 3.45 -3.26
CA ALA A 109 14.01 4.32 -3.22
C ALA A 109 12.93 3.76 -2.29
N CYS A 110 12.21 4.66 -1.61
CA CYS A 110 11.09 4.33 -0.76
C CYS A 110 9.81 4.95 -1.31
N HIS A 111 8.83 4.12 -1.60
CA HIS A 111 7.53 4.56 -2.12
C HIS A 111 6.43 4.24 -1.12
N GLY A 112 5.44 5.12 -1.03
CA GLY A 112 4.11 4.77 -0.57
C GLY A 112 3.28 4.27 -1.75
N PHE A 113 2.28 3.43 -1.51
CA PHE A 113 1.38 3.05 -2.60
C PHE A 113 -0.10 3.17 -2.23
N ASP A 114 -0.42 3.63 -1.03
CA ASP A 114 -1.80 3.92 -0.63
C ASP A 114 -2.27 5.29 -1.13
N ALA A 115 -3.58 5.47 -1.18
CA ALA A 115 -4.19 6.78 -1.33
C ALA A 115 -4.00 7.61 -0.05
N PRO A 116 -4.13 8.94 -0.10
CA PRO A 116 -4.00 9.80 1.09
C PRO A 116 -5.23 9.69 1.99
N LEU A 117 -5.42 8.51 2.58
CA LEU A 117 -6.55 8.14 3.42
C LEU A 117 -6.06 7.78 4.82
N GLU A 118 -6.90 8.03 5.82
CA GLU A 118 -6.82 7.45 7.14
C GLU A 118 -8.07 6.59 7.38
N THR A 119 -8.08 5.74 8.41
CA THR A 119 -9.15 4.77 8.64
C THR A 119 -10.56 5.38 8.59
N MET A 120 -10.72 6.61 9.10
CA MET A 120 -12.02 7.29 9.23
C MET A 120 -11.99 8.71 8.66
N ASN A 121 -11.00 9.03 7.84
CA ASN A 121 -10.81 10.37 7.29
C ASN A 121 -10.22 10.31 5.88
N ALA A 122 -10.70 11.19 5.02
CA ALA A 122 -10.16 11.43 3.69
C ALA A 122 -10.09 12.94 3.46
N PRO A 123 -8.91 13.50 3.15
CA PRO A 123 -8.77 14.94 3.00
C PRO A 123 -9.48 15.47 1.74
N SER A 124 -9.52 16.82 1.64
CA SER A 124 -9.95 17.48 0.41
C SER A 124 -9.01 17.14 -0.76
N PRO A 125 -9.55 16.95 -1.96
CA PRO A 125 -8.73 16.71 -3.15
C PRO A 125 -7.99 17.98 -3.63
N ARG A 126 -8.35 19.18 -3.14
CA ARG A 126 -7.89 20.46 -3.70
C ARG A 126 -6.40 20.63 -3.72
N THR A 127 -5.73 20.46 -2.60
CA THR A 127 -4.27 20.61 -2.50
C THR A 127 -3.53 19.74 -3.55
N TYR A 128 -4.06 18.56 -3.83
CA TYR A 128 -3.50 17.67 -4.83
C TYR A 128 -3.75 18.15 -6.26
N LEU A 129 -4.93 18.69 -6.53
CA LEU A 129 -5.27 19.28 -7.83
C LEU A 129 -4.54 20.61 -8.06
N GLU A 130 -4.35 21.41 -7.01
CA GLU A 130 -3.59 22.65 -7.05
C GLU A 130 -2.14 22.42 -7.44
N HIS A 131 -1.50 21.39 -6.88
CA HIS A 131 -0.14 21.04 -7.28
C HIS A 131 -0.04 20.74 -8.79
N ALA A 132 -0.98 20.00 -9.34
CA ALA A 132 -1.00 19.69 -10.78
C ALA A 132 -1.33 20.93 -11.63
N ARG A 133 -2.27 21.78 -11.20
CA ARG A 133 -2.59 23.07 -11.82
C ARG A 133 -1.34 23.97 -11.91
N ASP A 134 -0.62 24.10 -10.79
CA ASP A 134 0.55 24.98 -10.69
C ASP A 134 1.70 24.45 -11.57
N TYR A 135 1.92 23.14 -11.58
CA TYR A 135 2.89 22.50 -12.48
C TYR A 135 2.56 22.71 -13.96
N LEU A 136 1.29 22.64 -14.32
CA LEU A 136 0.80 22.89 -15.69
C LEU A 136 0.83 24.38 -16.07
N GLY A 137 0.90 25.30 -15.11
CA GLY A 137 0.85 26.73 -15.32
C GLY A 137 -0.50 27.21 -15.89
N VAL A 138 -1.61 26.55 -15.51
CA VAL A 138 -2.95 26.91 -15.98
C VAL A 138 -3.68 27.79 -14.97
N ASP A 139 -4.39 28.80 -15.47
CA ASP A 139 -5.23 29.69 -14.65
C ASP A 139 -6.58 29.00 -14.40
N LEU A 140 -6.72 28.43 -13.22
CA LEU A 140 -7.91 27.67 -12.81
C LEU A 140 -8.22 27.91 -11.34
N ASP A 141 -9.42 28.41 -11.07
CA ASP A 141 -9.91 28.60 -9.71
C ASP A 141 -10.35 27.24 -9.09
N LEU A 142 -9.64 26.82 -8.06
CA LEU A 142 -9.94 25.66 -7.24
C LEU A 142 -10.42 26.02 -5.84
N SER A 143 -10.68 27.31 -5.56
CA SER A 143 -11.16 27.77 -4.26
C SER A 143 -12.44 27.04 -3.82
N GLY A 144 -12.60 26.87 -2.51
CA GLY A 144 -13.77 26.24 -1.92
C GLY A 144 -13.55 25.91 -0.44
N ASP A 145 -14.57 25.34 0.18
CA ASP A 145 -14.53 24.94 1.58
C ASP A 145 -13.98 23.52 1.72
N ASP A 146 -12.86 23.39 2.44
CA ASP A 146 -12.22 22.09 2.70
C ASP A 146 -12.71 21.41 3.97
N GLU A 147 -13.29 22.15 4.92
CA GLU A 147 -13.73 21.59 6.21
C GLU A 147 -14.74 20.46 6.04
N GLN A 148 -15.65 20.58 5.06
CA GLN A 148 -16.65 19.56 4.78
C GLN A 148 -16.07 18.21 4.34
N TRP A 149 -14.83 18.17 3.80
CA TRP A 149 -14.17 16.95 3.32
C TRP A 149 -13.48 16.20 4.45
N HIS A 150 -12.88 16.90 5.41
CA HIS A 150 -12.07 16.32 6.47
C HIS A 150 -12.85 15.68 7.62
N ARG A 151 -14.17 15.87 7.67
CA ARG A 151 -15.00 15.35 8.77
C ARG A 151 -15.17 13.84 8.65
N THR A 152 -15.20 13.15 9.78
CA THR A 152 -15.50 11.70 9.85
C THR A 152 -16.84 11.37 9.19
N GLU A 153 -17.85 12.24 9.35
CA GLU A 153 -19.19 12.10 8.76
C GLU A 153 -19.14 12.14 7.23
N ALA A 154 -18.16 12.82 6.63
CA ALA A 154 -17.98 12.84 5.17
C ALA A 154 -17.74 11.44 4.59
N ILE A 155 -17.23 10.53 5.40
CA ILE A 155 -16.93 9.15 5.04
C ILE A 155 -18.00 8.19 5.54
N LEU A 156 -18.46 8.37 6.80
CA LEU A 156 -19.38 7.42 7.44
C LEU A 156 -20.84 7.65 7.09
N ASP A 157 -21.26 8.89 6.88
CA ASP A 157 -22.66 9.23 6.59
C ASP A 157 -22.84 9.67 5.13
N PRO A 158 -23.50 8.85 4.28
CA PRO A 158 -23.73 9.20 2.88
C PRO A 158 -24.51 10.51 2.68
N ALA A 159 -25.31 10.92 3.69
CA ALA A 159 -26.09 12.16 3.62
C ALA A 159 -25.23 13.42 3.85
N GLN A 160 -24.09 13.27 4.53
CA GLN A 160 -23.18 14.35 4.88
C GLN A 160 -21.90 14.34 4.01
N SER A 161 -21.72 13.32 3.17
CA SER A 161 -20.57 13.22 2.29
C SER A 161 -20.62 14.30 1.18
N PRO A 162 -19.53 15.05 0.96
CA PRO A 162 -19.44 16.04 -0.12
C PRO A 162 -19.33 15.40 -1.51
N GLY A 163 -19.09 14.08 -1.59
CA GLY A 163 -18.72 13.38 -2.83
C GLY A 163 -19.76 13.41 -3.96
N ASN A 164 -21.00 13.81 -3.69
CA ASN A 164 -22.05 13.94 -4.70
C ASN A 164 -22.61 15.38 -4.82
N THR A 165 -21.88 16.38 -4.37
CA THR A 165 -22.24 17.80 -4.50
C THR A 165 -21.91 18.32 -5.91
N PRO A 166 -22.52 19.44 -6.36
CA PRO A 166 -22.13 20.12 -7.61
C PRO A 166 -20.64 20.46 -7.64
N GLU A 167 -20.06 20.83 -6.51
CA GLU A 167 -18.64 21.11 -6.38
C GLU A 167 -17.78 19.86 -6.64
N ALA A 168 -18.09 18.72 -6.03
CA ALA A 168 -17.39 17.47 -6.30
C ALA A 168 -17.49 17.05 -7.77
N HIS A 169 -18.63 17.31 -8.43
CA HIS A 169 -18.79 17.07 -9.86
C HIS A 169 -17.90 17.99 -10.70
N ARG A 170 -17.82 19.28 -10.34
CA ARG A 170 -16.92 20.25 -10.98
C ARG A 170 -15.45 19.82 -10.83
N LEU A 171 -15.02 19.48 -9.60
CA LEU A 171 -13.65 19.06 -9.33
C LEU A 171 -13.26 17.78 -10.10
N ARG A 172 -14.20 16.86 -10.32
CA ARG A 172 -13.94 15.67 -11.16
C ARG A 172 -13.72 16.02 -12.63
N ALA A 173 -14.52 16.92 -13.19
CA ALA A 173 -14.31 17.39 -14.56
C ALA A 173 -12.96 18.11 -14.70
N VAL A 174 -12.63 18.97 -13.75
CA VAL A 174 -11.34 19.66 -13.69
C VAL A 174 -10.17 18.66 -13.58
N ALA A 175 -10.28 17.65 -12.73
CA ALA A 175 -9.23 16.63 -12.57
C ALA A 175 -9.00 15.84 -13.87
N ASP A 176 -10.06 15.53 -14.61
CA ASP A 176 -9.97 14.86 -15.91
C ASP A 176 -9.28 15.76 -16.96
N ASP A 177 -9.66 17.05 -17.02
CA ASP A 177 -9.04 18.04 -17.91
C ASP A 177 -7.54 18.25 -17.59
N LEU A 178 -7.18 18.32 -16.30
CA LEU A 178 -5.77 18.42 -15.87
C LEU A 178 -4.98 17.18 -16.26
N LEU A 179 -5.58 15.99 -16.12
CA LEU A 179 -4.94 14.72 -16.49
C LEU A 179 -4.69 14.65 -18.00
N ALA A 180 -5.68 15.04 -18.80
CA ALA A 180 -5.54 15.11 -20.25
C ALA A 180 -4.41 16.07 -20.67
N GLN A 181 -4.36 17.27 -20.08
CA GLN A 181 -3.30 18.26 -20.34
C GLN A 181 -1.92 17.77 -19.91
N LEU A 182 -1.80 17.15 -18.72
CA LEU A 182 -0.55 16.60 -18.20
C LEU A 182 0.07 15.56 -19.14
N HIS A 183 -0.77 14.69 -19.72
CA HIS A 183 -0.33 13.70 -20.69
C HIS A 183 -0.06 14.30 -22.07
N ALA A 184 -0.94 15.14 -22.59
CA ALA A 184 -0.78 15.75 -23.91
C ALA A 184 0.48 16.63 -23.99
N ARG A 185 0.84 17.31 -22.91
CA ARG A 185 2.00 18.18 -22.82
C ARG A 185 3.26 17.50 -22.24
N ALA A 186 3.21 16.20 -21.97
CA ALA A 186 4.33 15.49 -21.33
C ALA A 186 5.70 15.73 -22.03
N PRO A 187 5.82 15.70 -23.39
CA PRO A 187 7.11 15.96 -24.03
C PRO A 187 7.67 17.36 -23.76
N GLU A 188 6.81 18.40 -23.77
CA GLU A 188 7.16 19.78 -23.45
C GLU A 188 7.53 19.94 -21.99
N LEU A 189 6.69 19.45 -21.08
CA LEU A 189 6.87 19.57 -19.63
C LEU A 189 8.15 18.88 -19.16
N ILE A 190 8.39 17.67 -19.62
CA ILE A 190 9.60 16.90 -19.27
C ILE A 190 10.88 17.61 -19.81
N ALA A 191 10.81 18.22 -20.98
CA ALA A 191 11.94 18.94 -21.57
C ALA A 191 12.25 20.25 -20.82
N THR A 192 11.25 20.93 -20.27
CA THR A 192 11.38 22.21 -19.56
C THR A 192 11.63 22.07 -18.06
N THR A 193 11.24 20.95 -17.48
CA THR A 193 11.47 20.63 -16.07
C THR A 193 12.33 19.36 -15.94
N SER A 194 11.69 18.24 -15.59
CA SER A 194 12.32 16.92 -15.60
C SER A 194 11.25 15.81 -15.62
N ARG A 195 11.67 14.59 -15.93
CA ARG A 195 10.80 13.42 -15.82
C ARG A 195 10.36 13.19 -14.38
N ALA A 196 11.19 13.46 -13.39
CA ALA A 196 10.87 13.32 -11.97
C ALA A 196 9.77 14.30 -11.54
N GLU A 197 9.88 15.59 -11.95
CA GLU A 197 8.84 16.58 -11.69
C GLU A 197 7.51 16.24 -12.37
N TRP A 198 7.55 15.68 -13.58
CA TRP A 198 6.35 15.23 -14.26
C TRP A 198 5.68 14.05 -13.54
N TYR A 199 6.46 13.07 -13.06
CA TYR A 199 5.94 11.96 -12.24
C TYR A 199 5.37 12.48 -10.90
N LEU A 200 6.03 13.45 -10.28
CA LEU A 200 5.55 14.08 -9.05
C LEU A 200 4.16 14.70 -9.27
N ALA A 201 4.01 15.55 -10.30
CA ALA A 201 2.74 16.17 -10.63
C ALA A 201 1.65 15.13 -10.99
N ARG A 202 2.01 14.06 -11.71
CA ARG A 202 1.10 12.94 -12.02
C ARG A 202 0.64 12.22 -10.76
N THR A 203 1.53 12.00 -9.80
CA THR A 203 1.21 11.34 -8.53
C THR A 203 0.27 12.20 -7.68
N TYR A 204 0.53 13.50 -7.56
CA TYR A 204 -0.39 14.41 -6.88
C TYR A 204 -1.78 14.40 -7.53
N LEU A 205 -1.84 14.54 -8.85
CA LEU A 205 -3.11 14.51 -9.57
C LEU A 205 -3.85 13.17 -9.38
N GLY A 206 -3.13 12.05 -9.45
CA GLY A 206 -3.66 10.71 -9.17
C GLY A 206 -4.26 10.59 -7.78
N ALA A 207 -3.59 11.15 -6.76
CA ALA A 207 -4.07 11.22 -5.39
C ALA A 207 -5.37 12.03 -5.27
N GLY A 208 -5.45 13.20 -5.90
CA GLY A 208 -6.66 14.01 -5.96
C GLY A 208 -7.83 13.28 -6.63
N ILE A 209 -7.57 12.57 -7.73
CA ILE A 209 -8.57 11.74 -8.42
C ILE A 209 -9.03 10.58 -7.53
N ALA A 210 -8.12 9.91 -6.83
CA ALA A 210 -8.45 8.82 -5.91
C ALA A 210 -9.37 9.31 -4.78
N LEU A 211 -9.08 10.47 -4.18
CA LEU A 211 -9.93 11.11 -3.16
C LEU A 211 -11.32 11.43 -3.70
N LEU A 212 -11.43 12.02 -4.88
CA LEU A 212 -12.71 12.33 -5.52
C LEU A 212 -13.56 11.06 -5.76
N ARG A 213 -12.92 9.96 -6.15
CA ARG A 213 -13.58 8.65 -6.33
C ARG A 213 -14.02 8.07 -4.99
N TYR A 214 -13.18 8.15 -3.97
CA TYR A 214 -13.48 7.65 -2.63
C TYR A 214 -14.66 8.39 -2.00
N HIS A 215 -14.64 9.73 -2.00
CA HIS A 215 -15.76 10.56 -1.54
C HIS A 215 -17.04 10.33 -2.37
N ARG A 216 -16.92 10.12 -3.69
CA ARG A 216 -18.07 9.77 -4.51
C ARG A 216 -18.73 8.47 -4.06
N GLN A 217 -17.89 7.47 -3.73
CA GLN A 217 -18.39 6.18 -3.24
C GLN A 217 -18.98 6.29 -1.84
N SER A 218 -18.38 7.09 -0.93
CA SER A 218 -18.92 7.31 0.41
C SER A 218 -20.30 8.01 0.41
N ALA A 219 -20.57 8.84 -0.62
CA ALA A 219 -21.85 9.53 -0.81
C ALA A 219 -22.99 8.64 -1.37
N GLU A 220 -22.72 7.39 -1.73
CA GLU A 220 -23.76 6.50 -2.27
C GLU A 220 -24.73 6.03 -1.19
N ARG A 221 -26.05 6.27 -1.43
CA ARG A 221 -27.14 5.88 -0.51
C ARG A 221 -27.64 4.48 -0.86
N ILE A 222 -26.82 3.48 -0.54
CA ILE A 222 -27.09 2.05 -0.69
C ILE A 222 -26.93 1.38 0.68
N ASP A 223 -27.14 0.07 0.77
CA ASP A 223 -26.87 -0.63 2.02
C ASP A 223 -25.41 -0.47 2.45
N GLU A 224 -25.18 -0.43 3.75
CA GLU A 224 -23.90 -0.03 4.33
C GLU A 224 -22.78 -1.04 3.99
N ALA A 225 -23.04 -2.34 4.05
CA ALA A 225 -22.06 -3.36 3.74
C ALA A 225 -21.57 -3.25 2.28
N THR A 226 -22.49 -3.08 1.33
CA THR A 226 -22.16 -2.84 -0.08
C THR A 226 -21.37 -1.54 -0.26
N ARG A 227 -21.77 -0.47 0.42
CA ARG A 227 -21.08 0.82 0.34
C ARG A 227 -19.62 0.72 0.82
N ILE A 228 -19.41 0.11 1.99
CA ILE A 228 -18.07 -0.07 2.55
C ILE A 228 -17.24 -1.02 1.68
N SER A 229 -17.81 -2.13 1.19
CA SER A 229 -17.14 -3.02 0.23
C SER A 229 -16.64 -2.28 -1.00
N ARG A 230 -17.46 -1.39 -1.57
CA ARG A 230 -17.08 -0.56 -2.72
C ARG A 230 -16.01 0.49 -2.35
N MET A 231 -16.08 1.06 -1.15
CA MET A 231 -15.06 2.01 -0.67
C MET A 231 -13.69 1.31 -0.51
N CYS A 232 -13.65 0.10 0.07
CA CYS A 232 -12.45 -0.72 0.12
C CYS A 232 -11.92 -1.00 -1.30
N GLY A 233 -12.80 -1.40 -2.24
CA GLY A 233 -12.43 -1.63 -3.62
C GLY A 233 -11.86 -0.41 -4.32
N ILE A 234 -12.41 0.79 -4.11
CA ILE A 234 -11.89 2.04 -4.68
C ILE A 234 -10.52 2.41 -4.11
N ARG A 235 -10.29 2.17 -2.80
CA ARG A 235 -8.95 2.32 -2.19
C ARG A 235 -7.95 1.38 -2.87
N ASP A 236 -8.29 0.11 -2.99
CA ASP A 236 -7.41 -0.88 -3.61
C ASP A 236 -7.18 -0.64 -5.12
N VAL A 237 -8.14 -0.05 -5.84
CA VAL A 237 -7.92 0.44 -7.21
C VAL A 237 -6.84 1.52 -7.23
N ALA A 238 -6.86 2.47 -6.29
CA ALA A 238 -5.83 3.51 -6.20
C ALA A 238 -4.46 2.89 -5.84
N MET A 239 -4.43 1.95 -4.90
CA MET A 239 -3.20 1.21 -4.53
C MET A 239 -2.63 0.45 -5.73
N ALA A 240 -3.46 -0.25 -6.50
CA ALA A 240 -3.04 -0.97 -7.70
C ALA A 240 -2.47 -0.02 -8.78
N GLN A 241 -3.14 1.12 -9.03
CA GLN A 241 -2.66 2.14 -9.96
C GLN A 241 -1.30 2.69 -9.51
N ASN A 242 -1.13 2.98 -8.21
CA ASN A 242 0.13 3.42 -7.64
C ASN A 242 1.25 2.38 -7.81
N LEU A 243 0.98 1.09 -7.59
CA LEU A 243 1.98 0.03 -7.79
C LEU A 243 2.41 -0.09 -9.26
N ILE A 244 1.50 0.04 -10.21
CA ILE A 244 1.82 0.05 -11.65
C ILE A 244 2.68 1.26 -12.00
N GLU A 245 2.36 2.45 -11.48
CA GLU A 245 3.16 3.65 -11.68
C GLU A 245 4.56 3.55 -11.04
N ILE A 246 4.67 2.94 -9.86
CA ILE A 246 5.96 2.66 -9.22
C ILE A 246 6.81 1.79 -10.15
N ARG A 247 6.22 0.78 -10.78
CA ARG A 247 6.94 -0.06 -11.75
C ARG A 247 7.42 0.71 -12.96
N GLU A 248 6.64 1.66 -13.47
CA GLU A 248 7.10 2.55 -14.56
C GLU A 248 8.28 3.42 -14.12
N ILE A 249 8.23 3.98 -12.92
CA ILE A 249 9.30 4.84 -12.35
C ILE A 249 10.58 4.03 -12.14
N GLU A 250 10.46 2.82 -11.62
CA GLU A 250 11.56 1.91 -11.30
C GLU A 250 12.01 1.04 -12.50
N ALA A 251 11.39 1.21 -13.68
CA ALA A 251 11.76 0.46 -14.87
C ALA A 251 13.26 0.64 -15.20
N GLY A 252 13.97 -0.47 -15.31
CA GLY A 252 15.43 -0.48 -15.56
C GLY A 252 16.29 -0.34 -14.31
N ARG A 253 15.72 -0.12 -13.10
CA ARG A 253 16.48 -0.07 -11.84
C ARG A 253 16.46 -1.38 -11.05
N GLY A 254 15.51 -2.26 -11.33
CA GLY A 254 15.32 -3.56 -10.68
C GLY A 254 13.90 -3.78 -10.18
N PRO A 255 13.62 -4.97 -9.61
CA PRO A 255 12.31 -5.24 -9.00
C PRO A 255 12.07 -4.41 -7.74
N THR A 256 10.79 -4.31 -7.35
CA THR A 256 10.34 -3.62 -6.13
C THR A 256 9.83 -4.63 -5.11
N LEU A 257 10.27 -4.53 -3.85
CA LEU A 257 9.62 -5.21 -2.73
C LEU A 257 8.38 -4.40 -2.34
N VAL A 258 7.22 -5.04 -2.26
CA VAL A 258 5.98 -4.44 -1.75
C VAL A 258 5.66 -5.05 -0.40
N PHE A 259 5.35 -4.23 0.60
CA PHE A 259 4.99 -4.69 1.94
C PHE A 259 3.70 -4.04 2.43
N SER A 260 2.73 -4.89 2.79
CA SER A 260 1.40 -4.47 3.21
C SER A 260 0.66 -5.62 3.89
N GLN A 261 -0.55 -5.37 4.38
CA GLN A 261 -1.41 -6.45 4.84
C GLN A 261 -1.75 -7.43 3.71
N ASN A 262 -1.84 -8.73 4.02
CA ASN A 262 -2.21 -9.77 3.05
C ASN A 262 -3.43 -9.39 2.20
N ARG A 263 -4.44 -8.75 2.80
CA ARG A 263 -5.71 -8.40 2.15
C ARG A 263 -5.58 -7.37 1.05
N HIS A 264 -4.51 -6.59 1.03
CA HIS A 264 -4.21 -5.68 -0.07
C HIS A 264 -3.34 -6.31 -1.16
N LEU A 265 -2.66 -7.43 -0.86
CA LEU A 265 -1.69 -8.04 -1.77
C LEU A 265 -2.11 -9.39 -2.36
N GLN A 266 -3.12 -10.06 -1.79
CA GLN A 266 -3.57 -11.37 -2.25
C GLN A 266 -4.16 -11.30 -3.66
N ARG A 267 -4.07 -12.43 -4.42
CA ARG A 267 -4.57 -12.51 -5.80
C ARG A 267 -6.06 -12.81 -5.90
N ASN A 268 -6.67 -13.24 -4.82
CA ASN A 268 -8.10 -13.51 -4.74
C ASN A 268 -8.87 -12.33 -4.13
N ARG A 269 -10.19 -12.46 -4.10
CA ARG A 269 -11.07 -11.49 -3.44
C ARG A 269 -10.75 -11.42 -1.95
N SER A 270 -10.63 -10.22 -1.43
CA SER A 270 -10.48 -9.97 0.01
C SER A 270 -11.83 -9.97 0.70
N HIS A 271 -11.82 -10.45 1.93
CA HIS A 271 -13.00 -10.55 2.78
C HIS A 271 -12.66 -10.17 4.21
N MET A 272 -13.55 -9.45 4.89
CA MET A 272 -13.47 -9.23 6.32
C MET A 272 -14.86 -9.08 6.93
N PHE A 273 -14.99 -9.52 8.17
CA PHE A 273 -16.14 -9.22 9.01
C PHE A 273 -15.81 -8.00 9.85
N PHE A 274 -16.53 -6.91 9.65
CA PHE A 274 -16.28 -5.63 10.32
C PHE A 274 -17.58 -4.95 10.71
N GLY A 275 -17.70 -4.55 11.98
CA GLY A 275 -18.91 -3.86 12.47
C GLY A 275 -20.21 -4.64 12.29
N GLY A 276 -20.18 -5.97 12.32
CA GLY A 276 -21.34 -6.81 12.07
C GLY A 276 -21.68 -7.02 10.58
N MET A 277 -20.84 -6.54 9.68
CA MET A 277 -21.04 -6.59 8.23
C MET A 277 -20.02 -7.52 7.56
N ASP A 278 -20.45 -8.16 6.49
CA ASP A 278 -19.64 -8.97 5.60
C ASP A 278 -19.13 -8.08 4.46
N ILE A 279 -17.83 -7.82 4.40
CA ILE A 279 -17.20 -6.88 3.48
C ILE A 279 -16.33 -7.66 2.51
N GLU A 280 -16.57 -7.49 1.21
CA GLU A 280 -15.79 -8.14 0.16
C GLU A 280 -15.39 -7.16 -0.94
N TRP A 281 -14.14 -7.28 -1.41
CA TRP A 281 -13.63 -6.47 -2.53
C TRP A 281 -12.49 -7.18 -3.26
N PHE A 282 -12.12 -6.72 -4.45
CA PHE A 282 -10.89 -7.15 -5.09
C PHE A 282 -9.73 -6.29 -4.58
N SER A 283 -8.69 -6.97 -4.06
CA SER A 283 -7.48 -6.33 -3.55
C SER A 283 -6.64 -5.67 -4.64
N ALA A 284 -5.74 -4.78 -4.25
CA ALA A 284 -4.74 -4.22 -5.16
C ALA A 284 -3.89 -5.32 -5.80
N GLY A 285 -3.49 -6.33 -5.02
CA GLY A 285 -2.76 -7.50 -5.53
C GLY A 285 -3.52 -8.29 -6.59
N ALA A 286 -4.84 -8.48 -6.42
CA ALA A 286 -5.68 -9.13 -7.44
C ALA A 286 -5.69 -8.33 -8.76
N LEU A 287 -5.85 -7.00 -8.68
CA LEU A 287 -5.86 -6.11 -9.86
C LEU A 287 -4.49 -6.05 -10.56
N VAL A 288 -3.42 -5.99 -9.78
CA VAL A 288 -2.04 -5.98 -10.29
C VAL A 288 -1.69 -7.32 -10.94
N ALA A 289 -2.10 -8.44 -10.33
CA ALA A 289 -1.84 -9.78 -10.86
C ALA A 289 -2.47 -10.00 -12.25
N GLU A 290 -3.69 -9.50 -12.48
CA GLU A 290 -4.34 -9.55 -13.80
C GLU A 290 -3.57 -8.73 -14.86
N THR A 291 -2.92 -7.64 -14.45
CA THR A 291 -2.16 -6.75 -15.36
C THR A 291 -0.74 -7.25 -15.61
N LEU A 292 -0.05 -7.72 -14.58
CA LEU A 292 1.36 -8.11 -14.64
C LEU A 292 1.58 -9.61 -14.85
N GLY A 293 0.59 -10.47 -14.54
CA GLY A 293 0.73 -11.92 -14.63
C GLY A 293 1.90 -12.44 -13.80
N GLU A 294 2.79 -13.22 -14.40
CA GLU A 294 3.96 -13.83 -13.76
C GLU A 294 5.01 -12.83 -13.23
N ARG A 295 4.86 -11.54 -13.56
CA ARG A 295 5.72 -10.47 -13.03
C ARG A 295 5.35 -10.03 -11.62
N TYR A 296 4.22 -10.51 -11.10
CA TYR A 296 3.76 -10.29 -9.73
C TYR A 296 3.92 -11.58 -8.93
N THR A 297 4.75 -11.54 -7.89
CA THR A 297 4.95 -12.66 -6.94
C THR A 297 4.35 -12.28 -5.60
N PHE A 298 3.51 -13.14 -5.01
CA PHE A 298 2.87 -12.90 -3.72
C PHE A 298 3.27 -13.93 -2.68
N VAL A 299 3.87 -13.47 -1.59
CA VAL A 299 4.20 -14.24 -0.39
C VAL A 299 3.27 -13.80 0.74
N ALA A 300 2.37 -14.69 1.17
CA ALA A 300 1.44 -14.41 2.24
C ALA A 300 2.11 -14.55 3.62
N GLY A 301 1.85 -13.61 4.52
CA GLY A 301 2.25 -13.71 5.93
C GLY A 301 1.30 -14.59 6.75
N SER A 302 1.84 -15.33 7.70
CA SER A 302 1.11 -16.20 8.63
C SER A 302 1.76 -16.15 10.02
N LEU A 303 0.95 -16.22 11.07
CA LEU A 303 1.41 -16.08 12.46
C LEU A 303 0.84 -17.22 13.32
N GLY A 304 1.70 -17.93 14.02
CA GLY A 304 1.30 -18.97 14.97
C GLY A 304 0.71 -18.38 16.24
N ARG A 305 1.55 -17.80 17.07
CA ARG A 305 1.16 -17.07 18.30
C ARG A 305 1.83 -15.70 18.35
N SER A 306 1.36 -14.83 19.24
CA SER A 306 2.01 -13.55 19.49
C SER A 306 1.65 -13.02 20.88
N ASP A 307 2.66 -12.76 21.70
CA ASP A 307 2.47 -12.09 22.99
C ASP A 307 2.14 -10.60 22.79
N ALA A 308 2.60 -10.00 21.69
CA ALA A 308 2.37 -8.57 21.39
C ALA A 308 0.89 -8.23 21.21
N ILE A 309 0.11 -9.15 20.62
CA ILE A 309 -1.32 -8.98 20.39
C ILE A 309 -2.20 -9.95 21.21
N GLY A 310 -1.59 -10.72 22.11
CA GLY A 310 -2.30 -11.71 22.91
C GLY A 310 -2.91 -12.84 22.07
N LEU A 311 -2.30 -13.20 20.94
CA LEU A 311 -2.73 -14.30 20.09
C LEU A 311 -2.17 -15.61 20.61
N GLY A 312 -3.05 -16.54 21.01
CA GLY A 312 -2.68 -17.85 21.56
C GLY A 312 -2.18 -18.85 20.52
N GLU A 313 -1.82 -20.06 20.96
CA GLU A 313 -1.44 -21.15 20.07
C GLU A 313 -2.59 -21.52 19.14
N PRO A 314 -2.34 -21.78 17.84
CA PRO A 314 -3.36 -22.19 16.91
C PRO A 314 -3.89 -23.61 17.22
N ALA A 315 -5.19 -23.83 17.03
CA ALA A 315 -5.77 -25.16 17.17
C ALA A 315 -5.12 -26.16 16.18
N PRO A 316 -4.92 -27.45 16.58
CA PRO A 316 -4.09 -28.40 15.83
C PRO A 316 -4.50 -28.69 14.39
N ASP A 317 -5.75 -28.42 14.03
CA ASP A 317 -6.34 -28.68 12.70
C ASP A 317 -6.35 -27.44 11.78
N THR A 318 -5.66 -26.37 12.18
CA THR A 318 -5.61 -25.11 11.42
C THR A 318 -4.39 -25.01 10.51
N TYR A 319 -4.44 -24.11 9.50
CA TYR A 319 -3.31 -23.80 8.62
C TYR A 319 -2.07 -23.39 9.41
N GLU A 320 -2.26 -22.51 10.39
CA GLU A 320 -1.17 -21.99 11.22
C GLU A 320 -0.52 -23.07 12.06
N ALA A 321 -1.30 -24.01 12.61
CA ALA A 321 -0.76 -25.16 13.35
C ALA A 321 0.05 -26.10 12.46
N ALA A 322 -0.41 -26.36 11.24
CA ALA A 322 0.32 -27.17 10.26
C ALA A 322 1.65 -26.51 9.85
N LEU A 323 1.69 -25.18 9.73
CA LEU A 323 2.90 -24.40 9.47
C LEU A 323 3.84 -24.39 10.66
N GLN A 324 3.32 -24.23 11.89
CA GLN A 324 4.06 -24.22 13.14
C GLN A 324 4.89 -25.50 13.35
N GLN A 325 4.38 -26.65 12.91
CA GLN A 325 5.11 -27.92 12.97
C GLN A 325 6.28 -28.01 11.99
N ARG A 326 6.30 -27.16 10.97
CA ARG A 326 7.30 -27.17 9.89
C ARG A 326 8.35 -26.10 10.01
N VAL A 327 8.09 -25.02 10.77
CA VAL A 327 8.94 -23.83 10.85
C VAL A 327 9.39 -23.63 12.28
N ALA A 328 10.65 -23.26 12.49
CA ALA A 328 11.20 -22.82 13.77
C ALA A 328 11.58 -21.35 13.65
N GLY A 329 11.01 -20.50 14.52
CA GLY A 329 11.17 -19.04 14.45
C GLY A 329 10.39 -18.46 13.28
N TRP A 330 10.98 -18.40 12.10
CA TRP A 330 10.26 -18.04 10.87
C TRP A 330 10.82 -18.79 9.65
N GLY A 331 10.00 -18.92 8.60
CA GLY A 331 10.42 -19.57 7.36
C GLY A 331 9.36 -19.54 6.27
N LEU A 332 9.80 -19.83 5.05
CA LEU A 332 8.99 -19.87 3.84
C LEU A 332 8.58 -21.30 3.48
N VAL A 333 7.32 -21.47 3.16
CA VAL A 333 6.69 -22.75 2.80
C VAL A 333 5.93 -22.60 1.50
N SER A 334 6.24 -23.44 0.49
CA SER A 334 5.62 -23.37 -0.84
C SER A 334 4.26 -24.06 -0.94
N ARG A 335 3.96 -24.99 -0.04
CA ARG A 335 2.71 -25.76 -0.04
C ARG A 335 2.25 -26.06 1.37
N VAL A 336 0.97 -25.83 1.60
CA VAL A 336 0.26 -26.21 2.82
C VAL A 336 -0.95 -27.05 2.42
N GLU A 337 -1.10 -28.21 3.07
CA GLU A 337 -2.28 -29.04 2.85
C GLU A 337 -3.54 -28.34 3.35
N PRO A 338 -4.71 -28.59 2.75
CA PRO A 338 -5.97 -28.02 3.19
C PRO A 338 -6.21 -28.26 4.69
N ALA A 339 -6.55 -27.21 5.39
CA ALA A 339 -6.79 -27.21 6.82
C ALA A 339 -7.95 -26.28 7.18
N ARG A 340 -8.32 -26.22 8.44
CA ARG A 340 -9.36 -25.31 8.91
C ARG A 340 -8.80 -23.90 9.09
N VAL A 341 -9.59 -22.90 8.76
CA VAL A 341 -9.29 -21.50 9.11
C VAL A 341 -9.41 -21.37 10.65
N ARG A 342 -8.42 -20.72 11.29
CA ARG A 342 -8.51 -20.47 12.73
C ARG A 342 -9.59 -19.43 13.04
N THR A 343 -10.31 -19.63 14.15
CA THR A 343 -11.49 -18.85 14.51
C THR A 343 -11.42 -18.24 15.91
N ASP A 344 -10.29 -18.36 16.56
CA ASP A 344 -10.01 -17.83 17.90
C ASP A 344 -9.56 -16.36 17.94
N PRO A 345 -9.06 -15.72 16.84
CA PRO A 345 -8.70 -14.31 16.90
C PRO A 345 -9.89 -13.40 17.20
N THR A 346 -9.62 -12.34 17.97
CA THR A 346 -10.58 -11.28 18.25
C THR A 346 -10.34 -10.06 17.36
N PRO A 347 -11.35 -9.19 17.15
CA PRO A 347 -11.20 -7.98 16.34
C PRO A 347 -10.07 -7.05 16.81
N GLU A 348 -9.83 -6.97 18.14
CA GLU A 348 -8.82 -6.11 18.76
C GLU A 348 -7.39 -6.55 18.41
N GLN A 349 -7.18 -7.82 18.07
CA GLN A 349 -5.90 -8.36 17.64
C GLN A 349 -5.54 -7.95 16.21
N GLY A 350 -6.51 -7.47 15.43
CA GLY A 350 -6.30 -7.04 14.03
C GLY A 350 -5.66 -8.14 13.16
N TYR A 351 -5.78 -9.39 13.60
CA TYR A 351 -5.20 -10.56 12.92
C TYR A 351 -6.21 -11.17 11.94
N PHE A 352 -5.76 -11.42 10.73
CA PHE A 352 -6.54 -12.07 9.68
C PHE A 352 -5.92 -13.43 9.34
N PRO A 353 -6.58 -14.55 9.70
CA PRO A 353 -6.09 -15.89 9.47
C PRO A 353 -5.92 -16.24 7.99
N LEU A 354 -5.08 -17.23 7.71
CA LEU A 354 -5.03 -17.86 6.40
C LEU A 354 -6.36 -18.55 6.10
N ASP A 355 -6.79 -18.46 4.85
CA ASP A 355 -7.88 -19.25 4.28
C ASP A 355 -7.39 -20.02 3.05
N GLN A 356 -8.25 -20.91 2.53
CA GLN A 356 -7.92 -21.72 1.35
C GLN A 356 -7.61 -20.85 0.13
N ALA A 357 -8.33 -19.76 -0.07
CA ALA A 357 -8.16 -18.91 -1.25
C ALA A 357 -6.79 -18.18 -1.24
N ILE A 358 -6.33 -17.73 -0.07
CA ILE A 358 -4.98 -17.16 0.08
C ILE A 358 -3.92 -18.26 -0.17
N VAL A 359 -4.10 -19.43 0.44
CA VAL A 359 -3.14 -20.55 0.31
C VAL A 359 -3.02 -21.03 -1.14
N ASP A 360 -4.12 -21.09 -1.88
CA ASP A 360 -4.13 -21.55 -3.28
C ASP A 360 -3.51 -20.53 -4.25
N THR A 361 -3.48 -19.25 -3.89
CA THR A 361 -3.07 -18.16 -4.78
C THR A 361 -1.71 -17.57 -4.43
N ALA A 362 -1.16 -17.85 -3.25
CA ALA A 362 0.17 -17.41 -2.85
C ALA A 362 1.27 -18.30 -3.46
N ASP A 363 2.37 -17.68 -3.89
CA ASP A 363 3.55 -18.41 -4.37
C ASP A 363 4.30 -19.07 -3.21
N ALA A 364 4.23 -18.48 -2.02
CA ALA A 364 4.72 -19.02 -0.76
C ALA A 364 3.97 -18.42 0.44
N ILE A 365 4.13 -19.08 1.59
CA ILE A 365 3.68 -18.55 2.88
C ILE A 365 4.90 -18.34 3.76
N LEU A 366 5.09 -17.13 4.26
CA LEU A 366 6.05 -16.80 5.30
C LEU A 366 5.36 -16.95 6.65
N HIS A 367 5.73 -17.98 7.39
CA HIS A 367 5.17 -18.27 8.71
C HIS A 367 6.12 -17.81 9.81
N VAL A 368 5.57 -17.14 10.82
CA VAL A 368 6.25 -16.76 12.08
C VAL A 368 5.62 -17.56 13.21
N THR A 369 6.45 -18.26 13.99
CA THR A 369 5.92 -19.13 15.05
C THR A 369 5.51 -18.38 16.32
N GLY A 370 6.09 -17.17 16.55
CA GLY A 370 5.87 -16.34 17.75
C GLY A 370 7.00 -16.36 18.74
#